data_e3ca98c5c2b7137e97d06edcd4627b7f
#
_entry.id   e3ca98c5c2b7137e97d06edcd4627b7f
#
_cell.length_a   1.000
_cell.length_b   1.000
_cell.length_c   1.000
_cell.angle_alpha   90.00
_cell.angle_beta   90.00
_cell.angle_gamma   90.00
#
_symmetry.space_group_name_H-M   'P 1'
#
loop_
_entity.id
_entity.type
_entity.pdbx_description
1 polymer ?
#
loop_
_entity_poly.entity_id
_entity_poly.type
_entity_poly.pdbx_seq_one_letter_code
_entity_poly.pdbx_strand_id
1 'polypeptide(L)'
;SNHGTREVFQEKMVEAGCETYDYFKKLDKDAQKKACSTFRKDGRVIEIAGDYTETLARLKTSPSAVGVFGLGFYDQNRDKLRVATVNNVVPSEKTILSGKYPVSRPLFFYVKGEHVKVIKGLPQYTEFFLNKRVSGKGSKLERAGLIAMSDAERAKVLADFKAGKTVK
;
A
#
# COMPACT_ATOMS: atom_id res chain seq x y z
N SER A 1 5.25 -6.10 -13.16
CA SER A 1 4.34 -6.48 -12.07
C SER A 1 3.28 -5.41 -11.89
N ASN A 2 2.01 -5.79 -11.84
CA ASN A 2 0.87 -4.87 -11.65
C ASN A 2 0.44 -4.78 -10.17
N HIS A 3 1.34 -5.08 -9.24
CA HIS A 3 1.05 -5.01 -7.82
C HIS A 3 1.19 -3.58 -7.26
N GLY A 4 0.19 -3.10 -6.53
CA GLY A 4 0.24 -1.80 -5.85
C GLY A 4 1.42 -1.66 -4.88
N THR A 5 1.91 -2.76 -4.31
CA THR A 5 3.15 -2.78 -3.50
C THR A 5 4.37 -2.35 -4.30
N ARG A 6 4.48 -2.76 -5.57
CA ARG A 6 5.56 -2.32 -6.46
C ARG A 6 5.48 -0.82 -6.74
N GLU A 7 4.28 -0.31 -7.03
CA GLU A 7 4.09 1.13 -7.26
C GLU A 7 4.50 1.96 -6.05
N VAL A 8 4.02 1.59 -4.86
CA VAL A 8 4.39 2.30 -3.62
C VAL A 8 5.89 2.26 -3.37
N PHE A 9 6.53 1.12 -3.59
CA PHE A 9 7.98 1.02 -3.47
C PHE A 9 8.71 1.90 -4.48
N GLN A 10 8.27 1.90 -5.73
CA GLN A 10 8.82 2.76 -6.78
C GLN A 10 8.71 4.24 -6.41
N GLU A 11 7.51 4.72 -6.11
CA GLU A 11 7.28 6.14 -5.77
C GLU A 11 8.00 6.57 -4.48
N LYS A 12 7.82 5.81 -3.40
CA LYS A 12 8.25 6.24 -2.06
C LYS A 12 9.70 5.93 -1.73
N MET A 13 10.33 5.01 -2.46
CA MET A 13 11.71 4.60 -2.21
C MET A 13 12.61 4.94 -3.40
N VAL A 14 12.28 4.45 -4.59
CA VAL A 14 13.18 4.55 -5.75
C VAL A 14 13.18 5.97 -6.30
N GLU A 15 12.03 6.53 -6.61
CA GLU A 15 11.91 7.90 -7.14
C GLU A 15 12.32 8.93 -6.08
N ALA A 16 11.81 8.82 -4.86
CA ALA A 16 12.19 9.72 -3.78
C ALA A 16 13.69 9.67 -3.44
N GLY A 17 14.32 8.48 -3.50
CA GLY A 17 15.76 8.33 -3.32
C GLY A 17 16.55 8.90 -4.50
N CYS A 18 16.07 8.71 -5.73
CA CYS A 18 16.68 9.22 -6.94
C CYS A 18 16.76 10.75 -6.94
N GLU A 19 15.71 11.42 -6.51
CA GLU A 19 15.63 12.88 -6.43
C GLU A 19 16.66 13.51 -5.46
N THR A 20 17.28 12.73 -4.60
CA THR A 20 18.33 13.23 -3.70
C THR A 20 19.66 13.46 -4.40
N TYR A 21 19.90 12.83 -5.55
CA TYR A 21 21.15 12.94 -6.28
C TYR A 21 21.18 14.14 -7.23
N ASP A 22 22.22 14.95 -7.13
CA ASP A 22 22.36 16.20 -7.92
C ASP A 22 22.39 15.99 -9.44
N TYR A 23 22.83 14.81 -9.88
CA TYR A 23 22.79 14.44 -11.30
C TYR A 23 21.34 14.46 -11.82
N PHE A 24 20.42 13.82 -11.09
CA PHE A 24 19.01 13.73 -11.51
C PHE A 24 18.26 15.05 -11.35
N LYS A 25 18.60 15.86 -10.37
CA LYS A 25 18.01 17.20 -10.17
C LYS A 25 18.24 18.15 -11.35
N LYS A 26 19.30 17.92 -12.12
CA LYS A 26 19.65 18.75 -13.30
C LYS A 26 18.88 18.35 -14.56
N LEU A 27 18.19 17.23 -14.57
CA LEU A 27 17.36 16.78 -15.68
C LEU A 27 16.03 17.54 -15.70
N ASP A 28 15.46 17.67 -16.90
CA ASP A 28 14.06 18.08 -17.00
C ASP A 28 13.14 17.05 -16.34
N LYS A 29 11.91 17.45 -16.00
CA LYS A 29 10.98 16.62 -15.20
C LYS A 29 10.66 15.27 -15.85
N ASP A 30 10.55 15.23 -17.16
CA ASP A 30 10.20 13.98 -17.87
C ASP A 30 11.38 13.03 -17.93
N ALA A 31 12.58 13.55 -18.22
CA ALA A 31 13.83 12.79 -18.18
C ALA A 31 14.15 12.29 -16.77
N GLN A 32 13.95 13.15 -15.74
CA GLN A 32 14.10 12.77 -14.34
C GLN A 32 13.16 11.62 -13.97
N LYS A 33 11.86 11.80 -14.25
CA LYS A 33 10.85 10.77 -13.97
C LYS A 33 11.19 9.45 -14.66
N LYS A 34 11.55 9.48 -15.93
CA LYS A 34 11.93 8.28 -16.70
C LYS A 34 13.17 7.60 -16.11
N ALA A 35 14.20 8.36 -15.78
CA ALA A 35 15.43 7.83 -15.20
C ALA A 35 15.18 7.22 -13.81
N CYS A 36 14.42 7.91 -12.95
CA CYS A 36 14.14 7.49 -11.59
C CYS A 36 13.12 6.36 -11.46
N SER A 37 12.28 6.13 -12.48
CA SER A 37 11.32 5.02 -12.49
C SER A 37 11.83 3.75 -13.17
N THR A 38 13.01 3.80 -13.79
CA THR A 38 13.57 2.66 -14.51
C THR A 38 14.45 1.80 -13.59
N PHE A 39 14.01 0.58 -13.33
CA PHE A 39 14.82 -0.38 -12.59
C PHE A 39 16.01 -0.89 -13.43
N ARG A 40 17.11 -1.17 -12.73
CA ARG A 40 18.31 -1.77 -13.36
C ARG A 40 18.00 -3.16 -13.93
N LYS A 41 18.66 -3.50 -15.06
CA LYS A 41 18.42 -4.75 -15.80
C LYS A 41 19.59 -5.73 -15.75
N ASP A 42 20.50 -5.56 -14.82
CA ASP A 42 21.70 -6.38 -14.67
C ASP A 42 21.49 -7.63 -13.79
N GLY A 43 20.24 -8.02 -13.55
CA GLY A 43 19.86 -9.18 -12.75
C GLY A 43 19.84 -8.95 -11.24
N ARG A 44 20.24 -7.78 -10.74
CA ARG A 44 20.19 -7.47 -9.30
C ARG A 44 18.80 -7.03 -8.81
N VAL A 45 17.94 -6.61 -9.72
CA VAL A 45 16.51 -6.37 -9.45
C VAL A 45 15.71 -7.41 -10.22
N ILE A 46 14.90 -8.16 -9.50
CA ILE A 46 14.04 -9.20 -10.06
C ILE A 46 12.60 -8.81 -9.76
N GLU A 47 11.86 -8.52 -10.82
CA GLU A 47 10.41 -8.29 -10.73
C GLU A 47 9.68 -9.62 -10.85
N ILE A 48 8.89 -9.96 -9.84
CA ILE A 48 8.13 -11.20 -9.78
C ILE A 48 6.67 -10.88 -10.14
N ALA A 49 6.13 -11.60 -11.12
CA ALA A 49 4.75 -11.44 -11.55
C ALA A 49 3.76 -12.26 -10.70
N GLY A 50 4.26 -13.27 -9.98
CA GLY A 50 3.49 -14.14 -9.10
C GLY A 50 3.16 -13.52 -7.75
N ASP A 51 2.75 -14.36 -6.83
CA ASP A 51 2.47 -13.98 -5.46
C ASP A 51 3.76 -13.81 -4.61
N TYR A 52 3.60 -13.40 -3.36
CA TYR A 52 4.72 -13.21 -2.44
C TYR A 52 5.44 -14.50 -2.05
N THR A 53 4.86 -15.67 -2.32
CA THR A 53 5.44 -16.98 -1.99
C THR A 53 6.71 -17.21 -2.78
N GLU A 54 6.75 -16.83 -4.06
CA GLU A 54 7.96 -16.90 -4.88
C GLU A 54 9.05 -15.99 -4.32
N THR A 55 8.72 -14.75 -3.95
CA THR A 55 9.67 -13.82 -3.32
C THR A 55 10.25 -14.41 -2.03
N LEU A 56 9.41 -15.01 -1.19
CA LEU A 56 9.85 -15.66 0.04
C LEU A 56 10.80 -16.85 -0.23
N ALA A 57 10.51 -17.66 -1.25
CA ALA A 57 11.36 -18.77 -1.63
C ALA A 57 12.75 -18.30 -2.10
N ARG A 58 12.81 -17.22 -2.88
CA ARG A 58 14.08 -16.61 -3.33
C ARG A 58 14.90 -16.04 -2.16
N LEU A 59 14.26 -15.41 -1.19
CA LEU A 59 14.94 -14.90 0.01
C LEU A 59 15.61 -16.00 0.83
N LYS A 60 14.99 -17.19 0.90
CA LYS A 60 15.58 -18.35 1.59
C LYS A 60 16.91 -18.80 0.97
N THR A 61 17.05 -18.67 -0.33
CA THR A 61 18.27 -19.07 -1.07
C THR A 61 19.27 -17.92 -1.25
N SER A 62 18.90 -16.69 -0.89
CA SER A 62 19.71 -15.49 -1.06
C SER A 62 19.70 -14.64 0.21
N PRO A 63 20.52 -14.97 1.23
CA PRO A 63 20.47 -14.32 2.55
C PRO A 63 20.77 -12.80 2.53
N SER A 64 21.44 -12.30 1.51
CA SER A 64 21.74 -10.87 1.32
C SER A 64 20.69 -10.12 0.51
N ALA A 65 19.67 -10.80 0.01
CA ALA A 65 18.62 -10.19 -0.79
C ALA A 65 17.59 -9.47 0.08
N VAL A 66 16.96 -8.46 -0.48
CA VAL A 66 15.85 -7.72 0.11
C VAL A 66 14.58 -7.98 -0.71
N GLY A 67 13.50 -8.36 -0.05
CA GLY A 67 12.19 -8.54 -0.67
C GLY A 67 11.23 -7.41 -0.26
N VAL A 68 10.30 -7.07 -1.14
CA VAL A 68 9.26 -6.08 -0.88
C VAL A 68 7.91 -6.78 -0.78
N PHE A 69 7.23 -6.60 0.36
CA PHE A 69 5.98 -7.26 0.70
C PHE A 69 4.95 -6.26 1.23
N GLY A 70 3.67 -6.61 1.15
CA GLY A 70 2.65 -5.99 2.00
C GLY A 70 2.84 -6.39 3.47
N LEU A 71 2.50 -5.48 4.41
CA LEU A 71 2.68 -5.71 5.84
C LEU A 71 1.97 -6.99 6.32
N GLY A 72 0.75 -7.25 5.84
CA GLY A 72 0.00 -8.45 6.23
C GLY A 72 0.71 -9.77 5.88
N PHE A 73 1.42 -9.82 4.76
CA PHE A 73 2.22 -10.99 4.41
C PHE A 73 3.46 -11.12 5.32
N TYR A 74 4.13 -10.02 5.62
CA TYR A 74 5.22 -10.03 6.60
C TYR A 74 4.74 -10.52 7.97
N ASP A 75 3.61 -10.03 8.45
CA ASP A 75 3.05 -10.41 9.75
C ASP A 75 2.75 -11.91 9.87
N GLN A 76 2.35 -12.54 8.77
CA GLN A 76 2.12 -13.98 8.69
C GLN A 76 3.41 -14.82 8.57
N ASN A 77 4.57 -14.19 8.31
CA ASN A 77 5.84 -14.85 8.07
C ASN A 77 6.99 -14.26 8.91
N ARG A 78 6.70 -13.68 10.08
CA ARG A 78 7.69 -13.07 10.98
C ARG A 78 8.75 -14.04 11.47
N ASP A 79 8.44 -15.32 11.51
CA ASP A 79 9.35 -16.41 11.84
C ASP A 79 10.45 -16.62 10.78
N LYS A 80 10.21 -16.20 9.54
CA LYS A 80 11.08 -16.41 8.37
C LYS A 80 11.73 -15.15 7.86
N LEU A 81 11.22 -13.99 8.25
CA LEU A 81 11.61 -12.69 7.71
C LEU A 81 12.06 -11.73 8.80
N ARG A 82 13.08 -10.95 8.49
CA ARG A 82 13.43 -9.74 9.26
C ARG A 82 12.97 -8.52 8.48
N VAL A 83 12.44 -7.53 9.18
CA VAL A 83 12.00 -6.29 8.54
C VAL A 83 13.11 -5.23 8.64
N ALA A 84 13.34 -4.53 7.53
CA ALA A 84 14.19 -3.35 7.52
C ALA A 84 13.39 -2.12 7.93
N THR A 85 14.05 -1.18 8.60
CA THR A 85 13.49 0.14 8.89
C THR A 85 13.61 1.06 7.67
N VAL A 86 12.69 1.99 7.53
CA VAL A 86 12.80 3.11 6.58
C VAL A 86 12.83 4.41 7.38
N ASN A 87 13.87 5.22 7.19
CA ASN A 87 14.13 6.42 7.99
C ASN A 87 14.10 6.14 9.52
N ASN A 88 14.68 5.02 9.93
CA ASN A 88 14.68 4.53 11.32
C ASN A 88 13.30 4.19 11.89
N VAL A 89 12.27 4.09 11.04
CA VAL A 89 10.92 3.71 11.46
C VAL A 89 10.63 2.26 11.08
N VAL A 90 10.26 1.43 12.06
CA VAL A 90 9.79 0.06 11.85
C VAL A 90 8.35 0.08 11.32
N PRO A 91 8.01 -0.66 10.25
CA PRO A 91 6.63 -0.80 9.83
C PRO A 91 5.81 -1.55 10.89
N SER A 92 4.70 -0.96 11.26
CA SER A 92 3.72 -1.55 12.17
C SER A 92 2.35 -0.87 11.96
N GLU A 93 1.27 -1.50 12.39
CA GLU A 93 -0.06 -0.88 12.40
C GLU A 93 0.00 0.55 12.98
N LYS A 94 0.64 0.69 14.17
CA LYS A 94 0.77 1.98 14.86
C LYS A 94 1.52 3.04 14.04
N THR A 95 2.66 2.68 13.43
CA THR A 95 3.47 3.64 12.68
C THR A 95 2.86 4.00 11.33
N ILE A 96 2.08 3.11 10.74
CA ILE A 96 1.33 3.33 9.49
C ILE A 96 0.11 4.23 9.77
N LEU A 97 -0.72 3.89 10.75
CA LEU A 97 -1.91 4.70 11.10
C LEU A 97 -1.55 6.11 11.56
N SER A 98 -0.41 6.28 12.23
CA SER A 98 0.08 7.61 12.63
C SER A 98 0.78 8.39 11.51
N GLY A 99 0.92 7.83 10.31
CA GLY A 99 1.64 8.43 9.20
C GLY A 99 3.16 8.52 9.38
N LYS A 100 3.72 7.93 10.44
CA LYS A 100 5.16 7.95 10.71
C LYS A 100 5.96 7.05 9.75
N TYR A 101 5.37 5.94 9.31
CA TYR A 101 6.04 5.06 8.35
C TYR A 101 5.86 5.60 6.93
N PRO A 102 6.95 5.99 6.25
CA PRO A 102 6.84 6.76 5.00
C PRO A 102 6.35 5.93 3.80
N VAL A 103 6.56 4.60 3.84
CA VAL A 103 6.22 3.72 2.70
C VAL A 103 4.86 3.07 2.93
N SER A 104 3.83 3.90 2.98
CA SER A 104 2.44 3.44 3.11
C SER A 104 1.51 4.30 2.28
N ARG A 105 0.38 3.74 1.90
CA ARG A 105 -0.72 4.49 1.30
C ARG A 105 -2.06 3.93 1.75
N PRO A 106 -3.11 4.76 1.84
CA PRO A 106 -4.46 4.28 2.10
C PRO A 106 -4.98 3.47 0.91
N LEU A 107 -5.87 2.53 1.20
CA LEU A 107 -6.67 1.84 0.20
C LEU A 107 -8.03 2.52 0.11
N PHE A 108 -8.48 2.76 -1.12
CA PHE A 108 -9.79 3.36 -1.39
C PHE A 108 -10.64 2.39 -2.20
N PHE A 109 -11.93 2.39 -1.95
CA PHE A 109 -12.90 1.93 -2.91
C PHE A 109 -13.78 3.11 -3.33
N TYR A 110 -14.15 3.13 -4.58
CA TYR A 110 -14.90 4.24 -5.16
C TYR A 110 -16.33 3.83 -5.47
N VAL A 111 -17.26 4.66 -5.06
CA VAL A 111 -18.69 4.50 -5.38
C VAL A 111 -19.07 5.59 -6.36
N LYS A 112 -19.57 5.21 -7.55
CA LYS A 112 -20.05 6.19 -8.52
C LYS A 112 -21.32 6.85 -8.02
N GLY A 113 -21.27 8.15 -7.70
CA GLY A 113 -22.36 8.89 -7.08
C GLY A 113 -23.67 8.83 -7.85
N GLU A 114 -23.61 8.92 -9.19
CA GLU A 114 -24.79 8.78 -10.07
C GLU A 114 -25.51 7.43 -9.91
N HIS A 115 -24.77 6.37 -9.58
CA HIS A 115 -25.30 5.02 -9.43
C HIS A 115 -26.00 4.79 -8.08
N VAL A 116 -25.71 5.61 -7.07
CA VAL A 116 -26.24 5.43 -5.71
C VAL A 116 -27.79 5.44 -5.69
N LYS A 117 -28.40 6.26 -6.54
CA LYS A 117 -29.86 6.37 -6.64
C LYS A 117 -30.49 5.39 -7.63
N VAL A 118 -29.71 4.83 -8.54
CA VAL A 118 -30.18 4.01 -9.66
C VAL A 118 -29.97 2.52 -9.43
N ILE A 119 -28.82 2.15 -8.85
CA ILE A 119 -28.50 0.74 -8.60
C ILE A 119 -29.03 0.33 -7.23
N LYS A 120 -30.04 -0.52 -7.27
CA LYS A 120 -30.67 -1.08 -6.07
C LYS A 120 -29.63 -1.88 -5.26
N GLY A 121 -29.52 -1.58 -3.96
CA GLY A 121 -28.61 -2.25 -3.05
C GLY A 121 -27.19 -1.65 -2.96
N LEU A 122 -26.78 -0.75 -3.86
CA LEU A 122 -25.47 -0.13 -3.81
C LEU A 122 -25.21 0.69 -2.52
N PRO A 123 -26.16 1.51 -2.02
CA PRO A 123 -25.99 2.18 -0.73
C PRO A 123 -25.79 1.19 0.42
N GLN A 124 -26.62 0.15 0.47
CA GLN A 124 -26.56 -0.87 1.52
C GLN A 124 -25.24 -1.65 1.48
N TYR A 125 -24.74 -1.98 0.28
CA TYR A 125 -23.42 -2.61 0.13
C TYR A 125 -22.30 -1.72 0.64
N THR A 126 -22.33 -0.42 0.33
CA THR A 126 -21.34 0.55 0.80
C THR A 126 -21.37 0.67 2.33
N GLU A 127 -22.54 0.78 2.92
CA GLU A 127 -22.70 0.81 4.39
C GLU A 127 -22.24 -0.50 5.03
N PHE A 128 -22.55 -1.64 4.41
CA PHE A 128 -22.09 -2.96 4.87
C PHE A 128 -20.57 -3.07 4.85
N PHE A 129 -19.92 -2.61 3.76
CA PHE A 129 -18.45 -2.62 3.66
C PHE A 129 -17.80 -1.74 4.74
N LEU A 130 -18.39 -0.58 5.04
CA LEU A 130 -17.91 0.33 6.08
C LEU A 130 -18.30 -0.12 7.51
N ASN A 131 -19.01 -1.23 7.66
CA ASN A 131 -19.35 -1.75 8.98
C ASN A 131 -18.12 -2.26 9.73
N LYS A 132 -18.06 -2.03 11.05
CA LYS A 132 -16.97 -2.49 11.91
C LYS A 132 -16.66 -3.98 11.76
N ARG A 133 -17.69 -4.82 11.60
CA ARG A 133 -17.52 -6.29 11.45
C ARG A 133 -16.83 -6.68 10.15
N VAL A 134 -16.89 -5.82 9.13
CA VAL A 134 -16.33 -6.08 7.79
C VAL A 134 -14.95 -5.45 7.64
N SER A 135 -14.79 -4.16 7.93
CA SER A 135 -13.56 -3.40 7.69
C SER A 135 -12.97 -2.75 8.93
N GLY A 136 -13.53 -3.00 10.12
CA GLY A 136 -13.00 -2.48 11.38
C GLY A 136 -11.98 -3.41 12.04
N LYS A 137 -11.49 -2.99 13.19
CA LYS A 137 -10.55 -3.78 14.00
C LYS A 137 -11.19 -5.10 14.43
N GLY A 138 -10.45 -6.20 14.31
CA GLY A 138 -10.93 -7.56 14.58
C GLY A 138 -11.72 -8.21 13.43
N SER A 139 -11.87 -7.50 12.29
CA SER A 139 -12.62 -8.00 11.13
C SER A 139 -11.87 -9.08 10.33
N LYS A 140 -12.60 -9.72 9.40
CA LYS A 140 -11.96 -10.66 8.45
C LYS A 140 -10.96 -9.97 7.52
N LEU A 141 -11.24 -8.73 7.12
CA LEU A 141 -10.34 -7.97 6.25
C LEU A 141 -9.04 -7.60 6.97
N GLU A 142 -9.10 -7.25 8.25
CA GLU A 142 -7.88 -7.00 9.03
C GLU A 142 -7.04 -8.29 9.14
N ARG A 143 -7.67 -9.43 9.42
CA ARG A 143 -6.97 -10.73 9.41
C ARG A 143 -6.38 -11.10 8.04
N ALA A 144 -6.96 -10.58 6.96
CA ALA A 144 -6.42 -10.73 5.61
C ALA A 144 -5.32 -9.71 5.26
N GLY A 145 -4.95 -8.83 6.21
CA GLY A 145 -3.84 -7.88 6.06
C GLY A 145 -4.25 -6.42 5.84
N LEU A 146 -5.55 -6.10 5.92
CA LEU A 146 -6.00 -4.71 5.93
C LEU A 146 -5.62 -4.05 7.26
N ILE A 147 -5.00 -2.88 7.22
CA ILE A 147 -4.89 -2.02 8.40
C ILE A 147 -6.18 -1.21 8.50
N ALA A 148 -6.99 -1.53 9.48
CA ALA A 148 -8.28 -0.90 9.67
C ALA A 148 -8.14 0.56 10.12
N MET A 149 -8.89 1.47 9.50
CA MET A 149 -9.02 2.84 10.01
C MET A 149 -9.68 2.86 11.39
N SER A 150 -9.47 3.92 12.14
CA SER A 150 -10.10 4.11 13.45
C SER A 150 -11.64 4.10 13.35
N ASP A 151 -12.31 3.77 14.45
CA ASP A 151 -13.78 3.79 14.51
C ASP A 151 -14.35 5.20 14.23
N ALA A 152 -13.63 6.25 14.66
CA ALA A 152 -14.00 7.64 14.40
C ALA A 152 -13.90 8.02 12.93
N GLU A 153 -12.79 7.65 12.27
CA GLU A 153 -12.61 7.89 10.83
C GLU A 153 -13.64 7.12 10.01
N ARG A 154 -13.89 5.86 10.35
CA ARG A 154 -14.88 5.04 9.66
C ARG A 154 -16.30 5.62 9.80
N ALA A 155 -16.66 6.09 11.00
CA ALA A 155 -17.94 6.77 11.23
C ALA A 155 -18.04 8.05 10.41
N LYS A 156 -16.97 8.83 10.31
CA LYS A 156 -16.91 10.03 9.47
C LYS A 156 -17.10 9.70 7.99
N VAL A 157 -16.38 8.69 7.46
CA VAL A 157 -16.51 8.27 6.07
C VAL A 157 -17.94 7.82 5.76
N LEU A 158 -18.57 7.08 6.67
CA LEU A 158 -19.95 6.67 6.52
C LEU A 158 -20.92 7.86 6.53
N ALA A 159 -20.71 8.84 7.40
CA ALA A 159 -21.50 10.06 7.44
C ALA A 159 -21.35 10.89 6.17
N ASP A 160 -20.12 11.03 5.67
CA ASP A 160 -19.80 11.74 4.42
C ASP A 160 -20.46 11.06 3.21
N PHE A 161 -20.45 9.72 3.15
CA PHE A 161 -21.17 8.96 2.12
C PHE A 161 -22.69 9.20 2.18
N LYS A 162 -23.29 9.12 3.38
CA LYS A 162 -24.73 9.37 3.56
C LYS A 162 -25.14 10.80 3.21
N ALA A 163 -24.26 11.75 3.43
CA ALA A 163 -24.45 13.15 3.06
C ALA A 163 -24.22 13.42 1.56
N GLY A 164 -23.86 12.41 0.78
CA GLY A 164 -23.59 12.55 -0.66
C GLY A 164 -22.33 13.36 -0.98
N LYS A 165 -21.38 13.45 -0.06
CA LYS A 165 -20.11 14.15 -0.34
C LYS A 165 -19.31 13.39 -1.38
N THR A 166 -18.81 14.11 -2.36
CA THR A 166 -17.97 13.59 -3.43
C THR A 166 -16.51 13.96 -3.21
N VAL A 167 -15.61 13.10 -3.67
CA VAL A 167 -14.17 13.43 -3.79
C VAL A 167 -14.02 14.25 -5.06
N LYS A 168 -13.37 15.40 -4.95
CA LYS A 168 -12.99 16.23 -6.09
C LYS A 168 -11.63 15.82 -6.60
#